data_77bab77482eef836a8f8dfb4519f3858
#
_entry.id   77bab77482eef836a8f8dfb4519f3858
#
_cell.length_a   1.000
_cell.length_b   1.000
_cell.length_c   1.000
_cell.angle_alpha   90.00
_cell.angle_beta   90.00
_cell.angle_gamma   90.00
#
_symmetry.space_group_name_H-M   'P 1'
#
loop_
_entity.id
_entity.type
_entity.pdbx_description
1 polymer ?
#
loop_
_entity_poly.entity_id
_entity_poly.type
_entity_poly.pdbx_seq_one_letter_code
_entity_poly.pdbx_strand_id
1 'polypeptide(L)'
;MVTAVVLVRTENERVEEAAQAMLGVEGVTEVYSVTGPYDLVVMVRIPELERLAEIVPEKLAQIPGVARTEPMVAFRYYSNYDHDRIWSQGFE
;
A
#
# COMPACT_ATOMS: atom_id res chain seq x y z
N MET A 1 4.92 -13.14 5.22
CA MET A 1 4.11 -11.96 4.89
C MET A 1 4.97 -10.94 4.18
N VAL A 2 4.52 -10.47 3.06
CA VAL A 2 5.23 -9.49 2.25
C VAL A 2 4.55 -8.16 2.39
N THR A 3 5.34 -7.11 2.63
CA THR A 3 4.83 -5.75 2.73
C THR A 3 5.30 -4.96 1.52
N ALA A 4 4.39 -4.24 0.91
CA ALA A 4 4.72 -3.37 -0.21
C ALA A 4 4.16 -1.99 0.07
N VAL A 5 4.87 -0.99 -0.44
CA VAL A 5 4.45 0.40 -0.39
C VAL A 5 4.19 0.81 -1.83
N VAL A 6 2.97 1.25 -2.11
CA VAL A 6 2.64 1.65 -3.47
C VAL A 6 2.38 3.15 -3.48
N LEU A 7 3.17 3.87 -4.24
CA LEU A 7 2.97 5.30 -4.41
C LEU A 7 2.01 5.50 -5.57
N VAL A 8 1.04 6.38 -5.37
CA VAL A 8 -0.03 6.55 -6.34
C VAL A 8 -0.21 8.02 -6.67
N ARG A 9 -0.29 8.30 -7.96
CA ARG A 9 -0.67 9.61 -8.43
C ARG A 9 -2.08 9.52 -8.97
N THR A 10 -2.93 10.44 -8.54
CA THR A 10 -4.32 10.47 -8.99
C THR A 10 -4.51 11.61 -9.98
N GLU A 11 -5.63 11.55 -10.68
CA GLU A 11 -6.01 12.58 -11.64
C GLU A 11 -6.87 13.62 -10.95
N ASN A 12 -6.45 14.86 -11.10
CA ASN A 12 -7.23 16.01 -10.62
C ASN A 12 -7.64 15.80 -9.18
N GLU A 13 -8.91 15.89 -8.89
CA GLU A 13 -9.38 15.89 -7.51
C GLU A 13 -10.03 14.58 -7.14
N ARG A 14 -9.47 13.48 -7.60
CA ARG A 14 -10.07 12.17 -7.33
C ARG A 14 -9.35 11.43 -6.23
N VAL A 15 -8.63 12.16 -5.39
CA VAL A 15 -7.82 11.55 -4.35
C VAL A 15 -8.66 10.75 -3.36
N GLU A 16 -9.68 11.37 -2.82
CA GLU A 16 -10.49 10.69 -1.80
C GLU A 16 -11.24 9.51 -2.38
N GLU A 17 -11.77 9.69 -3.56
CA GLU A 17 -12.52 8.63 -4.22
C GLU A 17 -11.63 7.42 -4.47
N ALA A 18 -10.42 7.67 -4.97
CA ALA A 18 -9.48 6.60 -5.24
C ALA A 18 -9.06 5.92 -3.95
N ALA A 19 -8.80 6.71 -2.90
CA ALA A 19 -8.36 6.15 -1.63
C ALA A 19 -9.41 5.21 -1.05
N GLN A 20 -10.67 5.60 -1.10
CA GLN A 20 -11.73 4.75 -0.58
C GLN A 20 -11.83 3.45 -1.37
N ALA A 21 -11.70 3.55 -2.69
CA ALA A 21 -11.77 2.36 -3.51
C ALA A 21 -10.61 1.42 -3.22
N MET A 22 -9.43 1.99 -2.95
CA MET A 22 -8.26 1.16 -2.66
C MET A 22 -8.39 0.39 -1.37
N LEU A 23 -9.09 0.95 -0.40
CA LEU A 23 -9.30 0.24 0.85
C LEU A 23 -10.12 -1.02 0.67
N GLY A 24 -10.85 -1.13 -0.42
CA GLY A 24 -11.61 -2.34 -0.71
C GLY A 24 -10.81 -3.42 -1.41
N VAL A 25 -9.55 -3.16 -1.73
CA VAL A 25 -8.74 -4.14 -2.44
C VAL A 25 -8.07 -5.07 -1.44
N GLU A 26 -8.12 -6.36 -1.75
CA GLU A 26 -7.52 -7.37 -0.89
C GLU A 26 -6.04 -7.07 -0.67
N GLY A 27 -5.62 -7.12 0.60
CA GLY A 27 -4.22 -6.89 0.92
C GLY A 27 -3.90 -5.46 1.29
N VAL A 28 -4.74 -4.52 0.93
CA VAL A 28 -4.51 -3.12 1.30
C VAL A 28 -4.91 -2.95 2.76
N THR A 29 -3.96 -2.49 3.56
CA THR A 29 -4.21 -2.30 4.99
C THR A 29 -4.42 -0.84 5.34
N GLU A 30 -3.76 0.06 4.66
CA GLU A 30 -3.83 1.48 4.97
C GLU A 30 -3.60 2.28 3.70
N VAL A 31 -4.23 3.44 3.64
CA VAL A 31 -4.01 4.39 2.55
C VAL A 31 -3.82 5.76 3.17
N TYR A 32 -2.72 6.40 2.82
CA TYR A 32 -2.40 7.73 3.32
C TYR A 32 -2.47 8.74 2.19
N SER A 33 -3.07 9.87 2.46
CA SER A 33 -2.99 11.02 1.56
C SER A 33 -1.75 11.81 1.95
N VAL A 34 -0.91 12.14 0.99
CA VAL A 34 0.38 12.72 1.30
C VAL A 34 0.65 13.93 0.44
N THR A 35 1.64 14.71 0.85
CA THR A 35 2.14 15.82 0.04
C THR A 35 3.31 15.33 -0.80
N GLY A 36 3.66 16.11 -1.82
CA GLY A 36 4.80 15.79 -2.65
C GLY A 36 4.39 15.35 -4.04
N PRO A 37 5.26 14.62 -4.71
CA PRO A 37 4.99 14.25 -6.11
C PRO A 37 3.94 13.18 -6.30
N TYR A 38 3.54 12.52 -5.22
CA TYR A 38 2.47 11.53 -5.27
C TYR A 38 1.34 11.96 -4.37
N ASP A 39 0.18 11.40 -4.61
CA ASP A 39 -1.02 11.79 -3.86
C ASP A 39 -1.34 10.82 -2.75
N LEU A 40 -1.07 9.55 -2.95
CA LEU A 40 -1.42 8.52 -1.98
C LEU A 40 -0.25 7.57 -1.77
N VAL A 41 -0.17 7.08 -0.55
CA VAL A 41 0.73 5.98 -0.21
C VAL A 41 -0.14 4.84 0.28
N VAL A 42 -0.04 3.70 -0.40
CA VAL A 42 -0.88 2.56 -0.12
C VAL A 42 -0.02 1.46 0.47
N MET A 43 -0.41 0.99 1.64
CA MET A 43 0.30 -0.11 2.30
C MET A 43 -0.40 -1.41 1.99
N VAL A 44 0.37 -2.37 1.48
CA VAL A 44 -0.16 -3.66 1.06
C VAL A 44 0.57 -4.76 1.81
N ARG A 45 -0.19 -5.68 2.41
CA ARG A 45 0.39 -6.82 3.08
C ARG A 45 -0.26 -8.08 2.55
N ILE A 46 0.57 -8.96 2.02
CA ILE A 46 0.09 -10.16 1.35
C ILE A 46 0.94 -11.35 1.73
N PRO A 47 0.39 -12.55 1.63
CA PRO A 47 1.17 -13.74 2.00
C PRO A 47 2.32 -14.01 1.06
N GLU A 48 2.15 -13.77 -0.23
CA GLU A 48 3.12 -14.16 -1.24
C GLU A 48 3.37 -13.03 -2.21
N LEU A 49 4.63 -12.90 -2.61
CA LEU A 49 5.03 -11.84 -3.50
C LEU A 49 4.27 -11.88 -4.82
N GLU A 50 3.95 -13.06 -5.30
CA GLU A 50 3.26 -13.20 -6.57
C GLU A 50 1.92 -12.48 -6.60
N ARG A 51 1.27 -12.38 -5.44
CA ARG A 51 0.00 -11.69 -5.38
C ARG A 51 0.12 -10.21 -5.73
N LEU A 52 1.30 -9.66 -5.51
CA LEU A 52 1.51 -8.25 -5.80
C LEU A 52 1.36 -7.97 -7.28
N ALA A 53 1.76 -8.92 -8.11
CA ALA A 53 1.64 -8.76 -9.56
C ALA A 53 0.20 -8.69 -10.01
N GLU A 54 -0.72 -9.24 -9.24
CA GLU A 54 -2.14 -9.12 -9.52
C GLU A 54 -2.71 -7.85 -8.93
N ILE A 55 -2.34 -7.57 -7.67
CA ILE A 55 -2.96 -6.48 -6.95
C ILE A 55 -2.65 -5.13 -7.57
N VAL A 56 -1.38 -4.89 -7.90
CA VAL A 56 -1.00 -3.57 -8.39
C VAL A 56 -1.52 -3.31 -9.81
N PRO A 57 -1.16 -4.11 -10.82
CA PRO A 57 -1.59 -3.75 -12.17
C PRO A 57 -3.07 -4.04 -12.44
N GLU A 58 -3.63 -5.05 -11.79
CA GLU A 58 -4.99 -5.46 -12.13
C GLU A 58 -6.04 -4.88 -11.21
N LYS A 59 -5.64 -4.42 -10.04
CA LYS A 59 -6.61 -3.88 -9.10
C LYS A 59 -6.37 -2.43 -8.78
N LEU A 60 -5.19 -2.10 -8.29
CA LEU A 60 -4.95 -0.71 -7.91
C LEU A 60 -4.86 0.21 -9.12
N ALA A 61 -4.15 -0.19 -10.15
CA ALA A 61 -3.94 0.67 -11.29
C ALA A 61 -5.21 0.87 -12.12
N GLN A 62 -6.20 -0.01 -11.94
CA GLN A 62 -7.43 0.08 -12.70
C GLN A 62 -8.51 0.89 -12.01
N ILE A 63 -8.28 1.34 -10.80
CA ILE A 63 -9.25 2.16 -10.09
C ILE A 63 -9.41 3.49 -10.81
N PRO A 64 -10.66 3.92 -11.08
CA PRO A 64 -10.87 5.20 -11.73
C PRO A 64 -10.23 6.34 -10.95
N GLY A 65 -9.54 7.21 -11.66
CA GLY A 65 -8.85 8.32 -11.02
C GLY A 65 -7.39 8.05 -10.74
N VAL A 66 -6.92 6.83 -10.91
CA VAL A 66 -5.52 6.51 -10.72
C VAL A 66 -4.78 6.75 -12.02
N ALA A 67 -3.78 7.63 -11.96
CA ALA A 67 -2.98 7.96 -13.14
C ALA A 67 -1.71 7.14 -13.20
N ARG A 68 -1.13 6.82 -12.04
CA ARG A 68 0.15 6.13 -12.02
C ARG A 68 0.35 5.45 -10.68
N THR A 69 0.95 4.27 -10.72
CA THR A 69 1.32 3.56 -9.50
C THR A 69 2.80 3.22 -9.57
N GLU A 70 3.42 3.23 -8.40
CA GLU A 70 4.84 2.88 -8.29
C GLU A 70 5.00 1.99 -7.07
N PRO A 71 5.03 0.69 -7.25
CA PRO A 71 5.13 -0.24 -6.12
C PRO A 71 6.57 -0.43 -5.70
N MET A 72 6.75 -0.60 -4.39
CA MET A 72 8.04 -0.91 -3.81
C MET A 72 7.85 -2.01 -2.79
N VAL A 73 8.71 -3.02 -2.85
CA VAL A 73 8.65 -4.13 -1.91
C VAL A 73 9.60 -3.83 -0.75
N ALA A 74 9.09 -3.95 0.46
CA ALA A 74 9.91 -3.71 1.64
C ALA A 74 10.71 -4.96 1.97
N PHE A 75 12.03 -4.81 2.07
CA PHE A 75 12.89 -5.91 2.44
C PHE A 75 12.98 -6.07 3.94
N ARG A 76 13.11 -4.95 4.66
CA ARG A 76 13.36 -4.99 6.08
C ARG A 76 12.57 -3.91 6.76
N TYR A 77 12.30 -4.14 8.02
CA TYR A 77 11.54 -3.24 8.84
C TYR A 77 12.42 -2.77 10.00
N TYR A 78 12.55 -1.48 10.14
CA TYR A 78 13.32 -0.87 11.22
C TYR A 78 12.39 0.02 12.00
N SER A 79 12.44 -0.04 13.32
CA SER A 79 11.54 0.75 14.15
C SER A 79 12.22 1.03 15.49
N ASN A 80 11.87 2.17 16.06
CA ASN A 80 12.30 2.49 17.41
C ASN A 80 11.47 1.80 18.45
N TYR A 81 10.32 1.25 18.04
CA TYR A 81 9.56 0.42 18.95
C TYR A 81 10.29 -0.88 19.14
N ASP A 82 10.19 -1.40 20.33
CA ASP A 82 10.76 -2.70 20.60
C ASP A 82 9.71 -3.74 20.23
N HIS A 83 9.61 -4.01 18.96
CA HIS A 83 8.63 -4.96 18.47
C HIS A 83 8.87 -6.34 19.03
N ASP A 84 10.12 -6.68 19.21
CA ASP A 84 10.43 -7.98 19.76
C ASP A 84 9.86 -8.13 21.14
N ARG A 85 9.94 -7.07 21.93
CA ARG A 85 9.42 -7.15 23.28
C ARG A 85 7.92 -7.12 23.29
N ILE A 86 7.35 -6.28 22.43
CA ILE A 86 5.91 -6.11 22.39
C ILE A 86 5.27 -7.25 21.65
N TRP A 87 5.88 -7.68 20.58
CA TRP A 87 5.27 -8.60 19.64
C TRP A 87 5.86 -9.99 19.69
N SER A 88 6.91 -10.17 20.44
CA SER A 88 7.52 -11.46 20.51
C SER A 88 6.55 -12.49 21.07
N GLN A 89 5.48 -12.00 21.65
CA GLN A 89 4.44 -12.88 22.11
C GLN A 89 3.59 -13.37 20.98
N GLY A 90 4.01 -13.19 19.75
CA GLY A 90 3.29 -13.78 18.66
C GLY A 90 2.92 -12.82 17.57
N PHE A 91 3.56 -11.73 17.58
CA PHE A 91 3.30 -10.83 16.53
C PHE A 91 4.38 -10.92 15.52
N GLU A 92 4.48 -11.02 14.73
CA GLU A 92 5.52 -10.96 14.02
C GLU A 92 5.44 -11.15 13.09
#